data_a17b28c7d639757881806fd4c9829555
#
_entry.id   a17b28c7d639757881806fd4c9829555
#
_cell.length_a   1.000
_cell.length_b   1.000
_cell.length_c   1.000
_cell.angle_alpha   90.00
_cell.angle_beta   90.00
_cell.angle_gamma   90.00
#
_symmetry.space_group_name_H-M   'P 1'
#
loop_
_entity.id
_entity.type
_entity.pdbx_description
1 polymer ?
#
loop_
_entity_poly.entity_id
_entity_poly.type
_entity_poly.pdbx_seq_one_letter_code
_entity_poly.pdbx_strand_id
1 'polypeptide(L)'
;MKFDTVIIGGGLSGLACGIRLQKKGVKCAIISAGQSALHFSSGSFELLNRLPDGTAVENPVEAVAKLEASHPYKKIGDFAKYASEAKQLLADSGVEVEGEATENALHLTPMGTLKPAWLTLSEFCRFKGAEEFKGKKVRVANIAGFLDFNMKFVTDALEDMGAECCQELIHIEEVDRLRKSPTEMRATNIARVLDKEYIHNQLLTILKNYSIGVDAVVLPAAVGLASQKLVKALRKAVPSVVLVPTMPPSVSGIRTQQQLRREFERLGGVFMLGDSVVRADVEVGKVKAVYTINHADNGIKADNYILTTGSFFSNGLVAHSNEIVEPVFGLDVDFAADRAEWCDPQFFNKQGYQTFGVATDANFNVKKEGKELENLYAAGSVLSGFNALYEGCGAGVALLTALYVADNLK
;
A
#
# COMPACT_ATOMS: atom_id res chain seq x y z
N MET A 1 17.43 20.28 14.69
CA MET A 1 17.20 20.38 13.22
C MET A 1 15.95 21.17 12.98
N LYS A 2 15.87 21.94 11.87
CA LYS A 2 14.66 22.70 11.52
C LYS A 2 14.26 22.43 10.07
N PHE A 3 12.97 22.16 9.86
CA PHE A 3 12.32 21.96 8.58
C PHE A 3 11.08 22.87 8.47
N ASP A 4 10.52 23.01 7.28
CA ASP A 4 9.23 23.67 7.12
C ASP A 4 8.12 22.68 7.54
N THR A 5 8.26 21.40 7.17
CA THR A 5 7.32 20.33 7.54
C THR A 5 8.03 19.07 8.00
N VAL A 6 7.53 18.44 9.07
CA VAL A 6 7.94 17.10 9.53
C VAL A 6 6.76 16.14 9.37
N ILE A 7 7.01 15.03 8.69
CA ILE A 7 6.02 13.95 8.44
C ILE A 7 6.40 12.76 9.32
N ILE A 8 5.46 12.26 10.08
CA ILE A 8 5.64 11.14 11.02
C ILE A 8 4.97 9.90 10.44
N GLY A 9 5.79 8.99 9.89
CA GLY A 9 5.36 7.78 9.19
C GLY A 9 5.82 7.73 7.75
N GLY A 10 6.64 6.70 7.40
CA GLY A 10 7.26 6.50 6.07
C GLY A 10 6.49 5.53 5.18
N GLY A 11 5.17 5.40 5.36
CA GLY A 11 4.27 4.61 4.54
C GLY A 11 3.82 5.33 3.27
N LEU A 12 2.82 4.75 2.58
CA LEU A 12 2.28 5.30 1.32
C LEU A 12 1.84 6.75 1.47
N SER A 13 1.11 7.07 2.55
CA SER A 13 0.60 8.42 2.82
C SER A 13 1.73 9.41 3.07
N GLY A 14 2.69 9.08 3.95
CA GLY A 14 3.81 9.97 4.26
C GLY A 14 4.72 10.24 3.07
N LEU A 15 5.01 9.21 2.25
CA LEU A 15 5.81 9.37 1.04
C LEU A 15 5.08 10.20 -0.02
N ALA A 16 3.78 9.97 -0.25
CA ALA A 16 2.99 10.77 -1.19
C ALA A 16 2.93 12.24 -0.75
N CYS A 17 2.69 12.49 0.53
CA CYS A 17 2.68 13.84 1.11
C CYS A 17 4.04 14.51 0.93
N GLY A 18 5.13 13.84 1.31
CA GLY A 18 6.48 14.37 1.23
C GLY A 18 6.90 14.70 -0.21
N ILE A 19 6.60 13.82 -1.18
CA ILE A 19 6.87 14.06 -2.60
C ILE A 19 6.10 15.31 -3.07
N ARG A 20 4.81 15.44 -2.71
CA ARG A 20 3.98 16.60 -3.07
C ARG A 20 4.56 17.89 -2.51
N LEU A 21 4.95 17.90 -1.24
CA LEU A 21 5.55 19.06 -0.58
C LEU A 21 6.90 19.44 -1.20
N GLN A 22 7.76 18.47 -1.47
CA GLN A 22 9.05 18.73 -2.11
C GLN A 22 8.87 19.31 -3.53
N LYS A 23 7.90 18.83 -4.31
CA LYS A 23 7.57 19.43 -5.62
C LYS A 23 7.08 20.89 -5.51
N LYS A 24 6.58 21.30 -4.34
CA LYS A 24 6.19 22.69 -4.04
C LYS A 24 7.35 23.53 -3.45
N GLY A 25 8.52 22.95 -3.29
CA GLY A 25 9.68 23.62 -2.70
C GLY A 25 9.68 23.70 -1.18
N VAL A 26 8.81 22.95 -0.50
CA VAL A 26 8.71 22.89 0.97
C VAL A 26 9.78 21.92 1.49
N LYS A 27 10.68 22.41 2.36
CA LYS A 27 11.73 21.59 2.97
C LYS A 27 11.15 20.67 4.03
N CYS A 28 11.09 19.37 3.73
CA CYS A 28 10.47 18.42 4.65
C CYS A 28 11.35 17.21 4.99
N ALA A 29 11.08 16.65 6.19
CA ALA A 29 11.65 15.39 6.64
C ALA A 29 10.54 14.38 6.90
N ILE A 30 10.81 13.11 6.59
CA ILE A 30 9.98 11.97 6.97
C ILE A 30 10.72 11.16 8.03
N ILE A 31 10.06 10.89 9.17
CA ILE A 31 10.58 10.03 10.23
C ILE A 31 9.84 8.69 10.13
N SER A 32 10.59 7.60 10.00
CA SER A 32 10.04 6.26 9.76
C SER A 32 10.69 5.21 10.63
N ALA A 33 9.89 4.48 11.41
CA ALA A 33 10.35 3.38 12.25
C ALA A 33 10.91 2.19 11.43
N GLY A 34 10.47 2.04 10.17
CA GLY A 34 10.95 0.93 9.33
C GLY A 34 10.01 0.57 8.20
N GLN A 35 9.65 -0.71 8.16
CA GLN A 35 8.79 -1.25 7.12
C GLN A 35 7.36 -0.71 7.22
N SER A 36 6.76 -0.41 6.07
CA SER A 36 5.36 0.02 6.00
C SER A 36 4.43 -1.11 5.57
N ALA A 37 3.11 -0.85 5.62
CA ALA A 37 2.10 -1.76 5.11
C ALA A 37 2.27 -2.13 3.62
N LEU A 38 3.05 -1.36 2.84
CA LEU A 38 3.40 -1.70 1.46
C LEU A 38 4.14 -3.05 1.35
N HIS A 39 4.86 -3.48 2.38
CA HIS A 39 5.51 -4.80 2.42
C HIS A 39 4.51 -5.97 2.41
N PHE A 40 3.24 -5.69 2.64
CA PHE A 40 2.13 -6.65 2.59
C PHE A 40 1.20 -6.42 1.39
N SER A 41 1.54 -5.45 0.52
CA SER A 41 0.71 -5.09 -0.64
C SER A 41 0.59 -6.23 -1.64
N SER A 42 -0.60 -6.43 -2.17
CA SER A 42 -0.87 -7.33 -3.31
C SER A 42 -0.53 -6.71 -4.67
N GLY A 43 0.10 -5.52 -4.70
CA GLY A 43 0.38 -4.79 -5.95
C GLY A 43 -0.84 -4.07 -6.54
N SER A 44 -1.93 -4.03 -5.80
CA SER A 44 -3.13 -3.25 -6.12
C SER A 44 -3.28 -2.05 -5.20
N PHE A 45 -3.96 -1.03 -5.69
CA PHE A 45 -4.36 0.17 -4.95
C PHE A 45 -5.88 0.28 -5.05
N GLU A 46 -6.55 0.09 -3.92
CA GLU A 46 -8.00 0.19 -3.84
C GLU A 46 -8.41 1.64 -3.59
N LEU A 47 -9.43 2.10 -4.30
CA LEU A 47 -9.99 3.45 -4.13
C LEU A 47 -11.27 3.43 -3.33
N LEU A 48 -12.25 2.62 -3.75
CA LEU A 48 -13.50 2.32 -3.05
C LEU A 48 -14.15 1.12 -3.74
N ASN A 49 -14.12 -0.04 -3.10
CA ASN A 49 -14.64 -1.29 -3.69
C ASN A 49 -16.08 -1.59 -3.26
N ARG A 50 -16.48 -1.08 -2.09
CA ARG A 50 -17.82 -1.24 -1.52
C ARG A 50 -18.24 0.00 -0.76
N LEU A 51 -19.53 0.24 -0.71
CA LEU A 51 -20.13 1.18 0.23
C LEU A 51 -20.22 0.58 1.64
N PRO A 52 -20.40 1.40 2.69
CA PRO A 52 -20.57 0.90 4.06
C PRO A 52 -21.72 -0.10 4.26
N ASP A 53 -22.76 -0.08 3.42
CA ASP A 53 -23.88 -1.03 3.42
C ASP A 53 -23.57 -2.37 2.73
N GLY A 54 -22.39 -2.50 2.11
CA GLY A 54 -21.96 -3.70 1.40
C GLY A 54 -22.20 -3.68 -0.12
N THR A 55 -22.85 -2.65 -0.63
CA THR A 55 -23.07 -2.48 -2.07
C THR A 55 -21.73 -2.40 -2.82
N ALA A 56 -21.53 -3.26 -3.81
CA ALA A 56 -20.35 -3.23 -4.66
C ALA A 56 -20.28 -1.93 -5.47
N VAL A 57 -19.07 -1.41 -5.63
CA VAL A 57 -18.80 -0.17 -6.36
C VAL A 57 -18.08 -0.49 -7.67
N GLU A 58 -18.72 -0.18 -8.78
CA GLU A 58 -18.09 -0.24 -10.10
C GLU A 58 -17.34 1.06 -10.45
N ASN A 59 -17.97 2.22 -10.17
CA ASN A 59 -17.39 3.54 -10.39
C ASN A 59 -17.16 4.28 -9.05
N PRO A 60 -15.91 4.30 -8.54
CA PRO A 60 -15.59 4.97 -7.29
C PRO A 60 -15.90 6.46 -7.27
N VAL A 61 -15.69 7.18 -8.39
CA VAL A 61 -15.92 8.63 -8.47
C VAL A 61 -17.39 8.97 -8.23
N GLU A 62 -18.31 8.20 -8.78
CA GLU A 62 -19.74 8.40 -8.56
C GLU A 62 -20.17 7.95 -7.15
N ALA A 63 -19.58 6.86 -6.66
CA ALA A 63 -19.97 6.25 -5.39
C ALA A 63 -19.62 7.10 -4.17
N VAL A 64 -18.58 7.94 -4.23
CA VAL A 64 -18.17 8.85 -3.14
C VAL A 64 -19.33 9.76 -2.68
N ALA A 65 -20.25 10.13 -3.56
CA ALA A 65 -21.40 10.93 -3.20
C ALA A 65 -22.29 10.27 -2.13
N LYS A 66 -22.31 8.93 -2.08
CA LYS A 66 -23.15 8.10 -1.18
C LYS A 66 -22.49 7.85 0.18
N LEU A 67 -21.24 8.24 0.39
CA LEU A 67 -20.55 8.09 1.66
C LEU A 67 -21.06 9.08 2.71
N GLU A 68 -20.95 8.69 3.98
CA GLU A 68 -21.27 9.53 5.12
C GLU A 68 -20.32 10.75 5.21
N ALA A 69 -20.80 11.83 5.82
CA ALA A 69 -20.02 13.07 5.97
C ALA A 69 -18.71 12.89 6.78
N SER A 70 -18.68 11.90 7.66
CA SER A 70 -17.49 11.53 8.47
C SER A 70 -16.38 10.89 7.66
N HIS A 71 -16.72 10.27 6.50
CA HIS A 71 -15.72 9.58 5.69
C HIS A 71 -14.66 10.56 5.14
N PRO A 72 -13.34 10.23 5.23
CA PRO A 72 -12.26 11.12 4.78
C PRO A 72 -12.42 11.67 3.36
N TYR A 73 -12.98 10.90 2.44
CA TYR A 73 -13.23 11.35 1.07
C TYR A 73 -14.21 12.52 0.95
N LYS A 74 -15.13 12.65 1.89
CA LYS A 74 -16.11 13.77 1.90
C LYS A 74 -15.45 15.11 2.30
N LYS A 75 -14.28 15.05 2.91
CA LYS A 75 -13.49 16.25 3.26
C LYS A 75 -12.62 16.71 2.07
N ILE A 76 -12.41 15.84 1.07
CA ILE A 76 -11.66 16.16 -0.14
C ILE A 76 -12.62 16.73 -1.19
N GLY A 77 -12.49 18.01 -1.51
CA GLY A 77 -13.45 18.71 -2.38
C GLY A 77 -13.54 18.13 -3.80
N ASP A 78 -12.39 17.95 -4.47
CA ASP A 78 -12.33 17.39 -5.84
C ASP A 78 -11.67 16.01 -5.82
N PHE A 79 -12.47 15.01 -5.49
CA PHE A 79 -12.03 13.62 -5.39
C PHE A 79 -11.39 13.09 -6.68
N ALA A 80 -12.02 13.35 -7.84
CA ALA A 80 -11.55 12.86 -9.13
C ALA A 80 -10.19 13.45 -9.51
N LYS A 81 -9.99 14.74 -9.25
CA LYS A 81 -8.71 15.43 -9.42
C LYS A 81 -7.62 14.76 -8.59
N TYR A 82 -7.85 14.56 -7.28
CA TYR A 82 -6.84 13.96 -6.41
C TYR A 82 -6.55 12.50 -6.76
N ALA A 83 -7.53 11.74 -7.24
CA ALA A 83 -7.31 10.39 -7.76
C ALA A 83 -6.41 10.39 -9.01
N SER A 84 -6.64 11.30 -9.95
CA SER A 84 -5.78 11.48 -11.13
C SER A 84 -4.36 11.91 -10.75
N GLU A 85 -4.23 12.86 -9.85
CA GLU A 85 -2.93 13.36 -9.37
C GLU A 85 -2.16 12.29 -8.59
N ALA A 86 -2.84 11.43 -7.83
CA ALA A 86 -2.22 10.30 -7.14
C ALA A 86 -1.66 9.27 -8.14
N LYS A 87 -2.41 8.94 -9.20
CA LYS A 87 -1.91 8.08 -10.29
C LYS A 87 -0.67 8.69 -10.96
N GLN A 88 -0.71 10.00 -11.23
CA GLN A 88 0.43 10.71 -11.83
C GLN A 88 1.65 10.74 -10.90
N LEU A 89 1.45 10.94 -9.58
CA LEU A 89 2.54 10.89 -8.59
C LEU A 89 3.22 9.53 -8.58
N LEU A 90 2.47 8.43 -8.62
CA LEU A 90 3.01 7.08 -8.70
C LEU A 90 3.85 6.92 -9.98
N ALA A 91 3.31 7.33 -11.14
CA ALA A 91 4.02 7.25 -12.42
C ALA A 91 5.31 8.08 -12.43
N ASP A 92 5.27 9.32 -11.95
CA ASP A 92 6.44 10.21 -11.82
C ASP A 92 7.53 9.61 -10.90
N SER A 93 7.11 8.83 -9.91
CA SER A 93 8.01 8.12 -8.99
C SER A 93 8.53 6.80 -9.55
N GLY A 94 8.20 6.46 -10.80
CA GLY A 94 8.61 5.23 -11.45
C GLY A 94 7.78 4.01 -11.06
N VAL A 95 6.64 4.19 -10.39
CA VAL A 95 5.68 3.12 -10.08
C VAL A 95 4.66 3.06 -11.22
N GLU A 96 4.88 2.13 -12.14
CA GLU A 96 4.01 1.95 -13.30
C GLU A 96 2.72 1.24 -12.89
N VAL A 97 1.58 1.92 -13.07
CA VAL A 97 0.25 1.41 -12.71
C VAL A 97 -0.73 1.55 -13.87
N GLU A 98 -1.70 0.65 -13.91
CA GLU A 98 -2.81 0.64 -14.86
C GLU A 98 -4.14 0.76 -14.11
N GLY A 99 -5.10 1.47 -14.70
CA GLY A 99 -6.44 1.67 -14.16
C GLY A 99 -6.87 3.13 -14.17
N GLU A 100 -8.18 3.35 -13.97
CA GLU A 100 -8.80 4.69 -13.92
C GLU A 100 -9.74 4.78 -12.71
N ALA A 101 -9.93 6.00 -12.17
CA ALA A 101 -10.76 6.21 -10.98
C ALA A 101 -12.27 5.99 -11.23
N THR A 102 -12.68 5.89 -12.48
CA THR A 102 -14.05 5.66 -12.91
C THR A 102 -14.44 4.19 -13.00
N GLU A 103 -13.49 3.26 -12.79
CA GLU A 103 -13.78 1.83 -12.81
C GLU A 103 -12.90 1.05 -11.84
N ASN A 104 -13.50 0.07 -11.17
CA ASN A 104 -12.77 -0.98 -10.51
C ASN A 104 -12.62 -2.17 -11.46
N ALA A 105 -11.39 -2.67 -11.63
CA ALA A 105 -11.17 -3.93 -12.34
C ALA A 105 -10.71 -5.01 -11.36
N LEU A 106 -10.82 -6.25 -11.76
CA LEU A 106 -10.45 -7.40 -10.95
C LEU A 106 -8.96 -7.71 -11.08
N HIS A 107 -8.40 -8.18 -10.01
CA HIS A 107 -7.06 -8.73 -9.99
C HIS A 107 -7.01 -10.00 -9.11
N LEU A 108 -6.17 -10.93 -9.48
CA LEU A 108 -6.03 -12.22 -8.80
C LEU A 108 -5.09 -12.09 -7.60
N THR A 109 -5.51 -12.58 -6.45
CA THR A 109 -4.70 -12.62 -5.22
C THR A 109 -3.90 -13.93 -5.12
N PRO A 110 -2.90 -14.04 -4.24
CA PRO A 110 -2.14 -15.27 -4.07
C PRO A 110 -2.96 -16.44 -3.49
N MET A 111 -4.16 -16.16 -2.99
CA MET A 111 -5.12 -17.15 -2.47
C MET A 111 -6.14 -17.60 -3.50
N GLY A 112 -6.00 -17.20 -4.78
CA GLY A 112 -6.95 -17.51 -5.82
C GLY A 112 -8.26 -16.72 -5.75
N THR A 113 -8.37 -15.71 -4.89
CA THR A 113 -9.55 -14.86 -4.81
C THR A 113 -9.44 -13.67 -5.75
N LEU A 114 -10.59 -13.15 -6.19
CA LEU A 114 -10.66 -11.95 -7.02
C LEU A 114 -10.87 -10.74 -6.13
N LYS A 115 -10.10 -9.69 -6.39
CA LYS A 115 -10.16 -8.44 -5.64
C LYS A 115 -10.36 -7.26 -6.59
N PRO A 116 -11.39 -6.43 -6.40
CA PRO A 116 -11.52 -5.19 -7.15
C PRO A 116 -10.38 -4.23 -6.81
N ALA A 117 -9.88 -3.50 -7.80
CA ALA A 117 -8.85 -2.49 -7.62
C ALA A 117 -9.01 -1.34 -8.60
N TRP A 118 -8.76 -0.15 -8.14
CA TRP A 118 -8.62 1.06 -8.94
C TRP A 118 -7.38 0.99 -9.83
N LEU A 119 -6.20 0.82 -9.19
CA LEU A 119 -4.94 0.67 -9.90
C LEU A 119 -4.29 -0.67 -9.53
N THR A 120 -3.62 -1.25 -10.51
CA THR A 120 -2.71 -2.39 -10.31
C THR A 120 -1.35 -2.04 -10.90
N LEU A 121 -0.29 -2.59 -10.32
CA LEU A 121 1.02 -2.50 -10.96
C LEU A 121 0.95 -3.14 -12.35
N SER A 122 1.55 -2.50 -13.34
CA SER A 122 1.43 -2.88 -14.74
C SER A 122 1.86 -4.31 -15.09
N GLU A 123 2.66 -4.93 -14.22
CA GLU A 123 3.09 -6.33 -14.37
C GLU A 123 2.05 -7.37 -13.92
N PHE A 124 1.00 -6.97 -13.22
CA PHE A 124 -0.05 -7.88 -12.74
C PHE A 124 -1.19 -8.04 -13.74
N CYS A 125 -1.87 -9.17 -13.65
CA CYS A 125 -3.08 -9.41 -14.42
C CYS A 125 -4.22 -8.51 -13.92
N ARG A 126 -4.80 -7.73 -14.82
CA ARG A 126 -5.97 -6.88 -14.60
C ARG A 126 -7.03 -7.27 -15.64
N PHE A 127 -8.26 -7.51 -15.22
CA PHE A 127 -9.35 -7.96 -16.08
C PHE A 127 -10.71 -7.46 -15.56
N LYS A 128 -11.74 -7.50 -16.41
CA LYS A 128 -13.08 -7.00 -16.07
C LYS A 128 -14.00 -8.10 -15.56
N GLY A 129 -13.85 -9.32 -16.06
CA GLY A 129 -14.71 -10.43 -15.69
C GLY A 129 -14.10 -11.79 -16.02
N ALA A 130 -14.70 -12.84 -15.45
CA ALA A 130 -14.24 -14.22 -15.60
C ALA A 130 -14.28 -14.71 -17.07
N GLU A 131 -15.13 -14.10 -17.89
CA GLU A 131 -15.31 -14.45 -19.30
C GLU A 131 -14.04 -14.25 -20.14
N GLU A 132 -13.11 -13.39 -19.69
CA GLU A 132 -11.83 -13.18 -20.38
C GLU A 132 -10.91 -14.41 -20.33
N PHE A 133 -11.15 -15.33 -19.42
CA PHE A 133 -10.37 -16.57 -19.25
C PHE A 133 -10.98 -17.77 -19.95
N LYS A 134 -12.23 -17.70 -20.39
CA LYS A 134 -12.95 -18.83 -21.00
C LYS A 134 -12.22 -19.39 -22.22
N GLY A 135 -11.83 -20.67 -22.13
CA GLY A 135 -11.11 -21.38 -23.19
C GLY A 135 -9.64 -20.97 -23.37
N LYS A 136 -9.11 -20.12 -22.47
CA LYS A 136 -7.68 -19.77 -22.49
C LYS A 136 -6.85 -20.91 -21.94
N LYS A 137 -5.72 -21.19 -22.58
CA LYS A 137 -4.70 -22.12 -22.09
C LYS A 137 -3.71 -21.37 -21.23
N VAL A 138 -3.63 -21.71 -19.95
CA VAL A 138 -2.79 -21.00 -18.97
C VAL A 138 -1.81 -21.97 -18.33
N ARG A 139 -0.53 -21.61 -18.34
CA ARG A 139 0.51 -22.33 -17.60
C ARG A 139 0.81 -21.56 -16.31
N VAL A 140 0.53 -22.20 -15.17
CA VAL A 140 0.87 -21.65 -13.86
C VAL A 140 2.21 -22.23 -13.45
N ALA A 141 3.23 -21.37 -13.35
CA ALA A 141 4.58 -21.77 -13.00
C ALA A 141 4.99 -21.24 -11.64
N ASN A 142 5.68 -22.06 -10.85
CA ASN A 142 6.25 -21.64 -9.57
C ASN A 142 7.73 -22.04 -9.50
N ILE A 143 8.45 -21.35 -8.63
CA ILE A 143 9.83 -21.70 -8.31
C ILE A 143 9.83 -22.92 -7.39
N ALA A 144 10.64 -23.92 -7.71
CA ALA A 144 10.70 -25.17 -6.94
C ALA A 144 11.02 -24.90 -5.46
N GLY A 145 10.14 -25.33 -4.56
CA GLY A 145 10.28 -25.14 -3.11
C GLY A 145 9.82 -23.77 -2.57
N PHE A 146 9.29 -22.88 -3.40
CA PHE A 146 8.71 -21.62 -2.94
C PHE A 146 7.26 -21.80 -2.48
N LEU A 147 7.02 -21.60 -1.18
CA LEU A 147 5.73 -21.89 -0.53
C LEU A 147 4.81 -20.67 -0.39
N ASP A 148 5.35 -19.45 -0.50
CA ASP A 148 4.54 -18.22 -0.38
C ASP A 148 3.69 -17.92 -1.65
N PHE A 149 3.67 -18.87 -2.60
CA PHE A 149 2.78 -18.89 -3.77
C PHE A 149 2.25 -20.32 -3.97
N ASN A 150 0.96 -20.51 -3.76
CA ASN A 150 0.33 -21.81 -3.95
C ASN A 150 -0.28 -21.90 -5.35
N MET A 151 0.36 -22.67 -6.24
CA MET A 151 -0.11 -22.86 -7.62
C MET A 151 -1.55 -23.38 -7.67
N LYS A 152 -1.90 -24.30 -6.76
CA LYS A 152 -3.24 -24.90 -6.79
C LYS A 152 -4.35 -23.87 -6.61
N PHE A 153 -4.21 -22.93 -5.67
CA PHE A 153 -5.23 -21.89 -5.47
C PHE A 153 -5.41 -21.00 -6.71
N VAL A 154 -4.31 -20.65 -7.35
CA VAL A 154 -4.34 -19.84 -8.56
C VAL A 154 -4.88 -20.65 -9.75
N THR A 155 -4.50 -21.91 -9.87
CA THR A 155 -5.00 -22.83 -10.92
C THR A 155 -6.50 -23.04 -10.79
N ASP A 156 -6.97 -23.42 -9.59
CA ASP A 156 -8.39 -23.64 -9.33
C ASP A 156 -9.23 -22.38 -9.67
N ALA A 157 -8.76 -21.20 -9.26
CA ALA A 157 -9.45 -19.95 -9.57
C ALA A 157 -9.51 -19.64 -11.09
N LEU A 158 -8.47 -19.95 -11.83
CA LEU A 158 -8.45 -19.76 -13.28
C LEU A 158 -9.34 -20.78 -13.99
N GLU A 159 -9.37 -22.03 -13.51
CA GLU A 159 -10.23 -23.10 -14.04
C GLU A 159 -11.71 -22.78 -13.74
N ASP A 160 -12.03 -22.26 -12.57
CA ASP A 160 -13.38 -21.79 -12.22
C ASP A 160 -13.86 -20.65 -13.15
N MET A 161 -12.93 -19.87 -13.68
CA MET A 161 -13.19 -18.83 -14.70
C MET A 161 -13.23 -19.39 -16.14
N GLY A 162 -13.02 -20.72 -16.32
CA GLY A 162 -13.12 -21.39 -17.61
C GLY A 162 -11.81 -21.52 -18.39
N ALA A 163 -10.66 -21.30 -17.75
CA ALA A 163 -9.36 -21.56 -18.36
C ALA A 163 -9.02 -23.06 -18.35
N GLU A 164 -8.15 -23.47 -19.28
CA GLU A 164 -7.48 -24.79 -19.28
C GLU A 164 -6.08 -24.62 -18.69
N CYS A 165 -5.85 -25.13 -17.48
CA CYS A 165 -4.60 -24.89 -16.77
C CYS A 165 -3.66 -26.10 -16.77
N CYS A 166 -2.35 -25.82 -16.79
CA CYS A 166 -1.31 -26.79 -16.45
C CYS A 166 -0.31 -26.13 -15.49
N GLN A 167 0.37 -26.97 -14.69
CA GLN A 167 1.32 -26.52 -13.66
C GLN A 167 2.74 -26.93 -14.01
N GLU A 168 3.71 -26.06 -13.76
CA GLU A 168 5.13 -26.29 -14.00
C GLU A 168 6.01 -25.76 -12.88
N LEU A 169 7.15 -26.41 -12.63
CA LEU A 169 8.14 -25.96 -11.66
C LEU A 169 9.38 -25.42 -12.37
N ILE A 170 9.81 -24.24 -11.96
CA ILE A 170 11.03 -23.59 -12.43
C ILE A 170 12.18 -24.03 -11.54
N HIS A 171 13.22 -24.58 -12.16
CA HIS A 171 14.49 -24.93 -11.54
C HIS A 171 15.60 -24.03 -12.09
N ILE A 172 16.25 -23.29 -11.19
CA ILE A 172 17.46 -22.50 -11.45
C ILE A 172 18.44 -22.83 -10.33
N GLU A 173 19.62 -23.32 -10.68
CA GLU A 173 20.58 -23.86 -9.71
C GLU A 173 20.88 -22.90 -8.56
N GLU A 174 21.06 -21.62 -8.85
CA GLU A 174 21.35 -20.60 -7.85
C GLU A 174 20.18 -20.38 -6.87
N VAL A 175 18.94 -20.51 -7.34
CA VAL A 175 17.73 -20.43 -6.49
C VAL A 175 17.58 -21.75 -5.73
N ASP A 176 17.81 -22.89 -6.37
CA ASP A 176 17.73 -24.22 -5.72
C ASP A 176 18.71 -24.34 -4.54
N ARG A 177 19.83 -23.62 -4.58
CA ARG A 177 20.78 -23.55 -3.44
C ARG A 177 20.16 -22.95 -2.18
N LEU A 178 19.18 -22.04 -2.30
CA LEU A 178 18.45 -21.47 -1.16
C LEU A 178 17.65 -22.53 -0.40
N ARG A 179 17.23 -23.62 -1.08
CA ARG A 179 16.47 -24.73 -0.47
C ARG A 179 17.23 -25.49 0.61
N LYS A 180 18.57 -25.34 0.67
CA LYS A 180 19.37 -25.93 1.76
C LYS A 180 18.99 -25.35 3.13
N SER A 181 18.42 -24.12 3.15
CA SER A 181 17.83 -23.50 4.32
C SER A 181 16.41 -23.08 3.98
N PRO A 182 15.37 -23.80 4.45
CA PRO A 182 13.97 -23.51 4.08
C PRO A 182 13.54 -22.07 4.39
N THR A 183 14.13 -21.45 5.41
CA THR A 183 13.86 -20.05 5.78
C THR A 183 14.34 -19.04 4.73
N GLU A 184 15.26 -19.45 3.85
CA GLU A 184 15.76 -18.61 2.76
C GLU A 184 14.83 -18.59 1.53
N MET A 185 13.90 -19.55 1.43
CA MET A 185 12.93 -19.62 0.32
C MET A 185 11.78 -18.61 0.47
N ARG A 186 12.14 -17.35 0.70
CA ARG A 186 11.20 -16.21 0.77
C ARG A 186 11.27 -15.39 -0.51
N ALA A 187 10.14 -14.78 -0.89
CA ALA A 187 10.02 -14.00 -2.11
C ALA A 187 11.17 -13.00 -2.31
N THR A 188 11.58 -12.30 -1.25
CA THR A 188 12.67 -11.31 -1.30
C THR A 188 14.06 -11.92 -1.57
N ASN A 189 14.36 -13.09 -1.02
CA ASN A 189 15.63 -13.76 -1.23
C ASN A 189 15.71 -14.36 -2.65
N ILE A 190 14.61 -14.95 -3.10
CA ILE A 190 14.45 -15.45 -4.47
C ILE A 190 14.64 -14.29 -5.45
N ALA A 191 13.96 -13.16 -5.23
CA ALA A 191 14.08 -11.98 -6.09
C ALA A 191 15.51 -11.44 -6.14
N ARG A 192 16.25 -11.43 -5.01
CA ARG A 192 17.67 -11.01 -5.00
C ARG A 192 18.57 -11.92 -5.86
N VAL A 193 18.25 -13.21 -5.92
CA VAL A 193 18.98 -14.14 -6.78
C VAL A 193 18.60 -13.93 -8.24
N LEU A 194 17.31 -13.86 -8.54
CA LEU A 194 16.79 -13.68 -9.90
C LEU A 194 17.16 -12.31 -10.50
N ASP A 195 17.31 -11.28 -9.69
CA ASP A 195 17.72 -9.93 -10.15
C ASP A 195 19.21 -9.85 -10.58
N LYS A 196 19.99 -10.93 -10.41
CA LYS A 196 21.36 -11.00 -10.92
C LYS A 196 21.34 -11.16 -12.44
N GLU A 197 22.03 -10.28 -13.15
CA GLU A 197 21.94 -10.15 -14.60
C GLU A 197 22.28 -11.45 -15.35
N TYR A 198 23.24 -12.23 -14.86
CA TYR A 198 23.62 -13.52 -15.48
C TYR A 198 22.54 -14.61 -15.36
N ILE A 199 21.57 -14.46 -14.44
CA ILE A 199 20.45 -15.38 -14.26
C ILE A 199 19.26 -15.00 -15.16
N HIS A 200 19.15 -13.73 -15.57
CA HIS A 200 18.04 -13.27 -16.41
C HIS A 200 17.86 -14.15 -17.67
N ASN A 201 18.93 -14.48 -18.36
CA ASN A 201 18.87 -15.28 -19.59
C ASN A 201 18.37 -16.72 -19.35
N GLN A 202 18.69 -17.31 -18.20
CA GLN A 202 18.18 -18.64 -17.84
C GLN A 202 16.67 -18.60 -17.65
N LEU A 203 16.18 -17.66 -16.83
CA LEU A 203 14.74 -17.46 -16.59
C LEU A 203 14.00 -17.13 -17.90
N LEU A 204 14.54 -16.24 -18.73
CA LEU A 204 13.96 -15.89 -20.03
C LEU A 204 13.85 -17.11 -20.94
N THR A 205 14.86 -17.98 -20.98
CA THR A 205 14.84 -19.19 -21.81
C THR A 205 13.77 -20.17 -21.32
N ILE A 206 13.66 -20.40 -20.02
CA ILE A 206 12.63 -21.25 -19.43
C ILE A 206 11.24 -20.72 -19.79
N LEU A 207 11.00 -19.43 -19.61
CA LEU A 207 9.68 -18.83 -19.85
C LEU A 207 9.30 -18.78 -21.33
N LYS A 208 10.27 -18.60 -22.25
CA LYS A 208 10.02 -18.75 -23.69
C LYS A 208 9.52 -20.17 -24.02
N ASN A 209 10.14 -21.19 -23.43
CA ASN A 209 9.68 -22.57 -23.61
C ASN A 209 8.29 -22.79 -22.99
N TYR A 210 8.03 -22.23 -21.81
CA TYR A 210 6.74 -22.34 -21.13
C TYR A 210 5.62 -21.58 -21.85
N SER A 211 5.92 -20.58 -22.66
CA SER A 211 4.93 -19.83 -23.43
C SER A 211 4.46 -20.57 -24.70
N ILE A 212 5.11 -21.68 -25.08
CA ILE A 212 4.73 -22.42 -26.28
C ILE A 212 3.39 -23.12 -26.05
N GLY A 213 2.42 -22.85 -26.92
CA GLY A 213 1.11 -23.51 -26.94
C GLY A 213 0.15 -23.09 -25.85
N VAL A 214 0.43 -21.97 -25.15
CA VAL A 214 -0.44 -21.38 -24.13
C VAL A 214 -0.67 -19.89 -24.40
N ASP A 215 -1.82 -19.36 -23.95
CA ASP A 215 -2.18 -17.95 -24.05
C ASP A 215 -1.49 -17.10 -22.99
N ALA A 216 -1.24 -17.67 -21.79
CA ALA A 216 -0.57 -16.99 -20.70
C ALA A 216 0.32 -17.92 -19.88
N VAL A 217 1.40 -17.34 -19.31
CA VAL A 217 2.25 -17.95 -18.30
C VAL A 217 2.16 -17.12 -17.04
N VAL A 218 1.61 -17.69 -15.99
CA VAL A 218 1.46 -17.08 -14.68
C VAL A 218 2.66 -17.38 -13.81
N LEU A 219 3.23 -16.37 -13.18
CA LEU A 219 4.37 -16.46 -12.28
C LEU A 219 4.13 -15.77 -10.94
N PRO A 220 4.74 -16.24 -9.84
CA PRO A 220 4.78 -15.46 -8.61
C PRO A 220 5.60 -14.18 -8.78
N ALA A 221 5.13 -13.08 -8.19
CA ALA A 221 5.82 -11.79 -8.19
C ALA A 221 7.05 -11.78 -7.27
N ALA A 222 7.93 -12.78 -7.42
CA ALA A 222 9.19 -12.90 -6.70
C ALA A 222 10.39 -12.45 -7.57
N VAL A 223 10.19 -11.38 -8.37
CA VAL A 223 11.17 -10.82 -9.30
C VAL A 223 11.18 -9.30 -9.24
N GLY A 224 12.29 -8.68 -9.55
CA GLY A 224 12.40 -7.23 -9.68
C GLY A 224 12.37 -6.48 -8.35
N LEU A 225 13.07 -6.98 -7.33
CA LEU A 225 13.16 -6.32 -6.02
C LEU A 225 13.94 -5.01 -6.08
N ALA A 226 15.11 -5.02 -6.72
CA ALA A 226 15.99 -3.87 -6.81
C ALA A 226 15.54 -2.87 -7.89
N SER A 227 14.98 -3.39 -8.98
CA SER A 227 14.52 -2.58 -10.11
C SER A 227 13.54 -3.37 -10.99
N GLN A 228 12.79 -2.66 -11.84
CA GLN A 228 11.90 -3.28 -12.82
C GLN A 228 12.63 -3.83 -14.07
N LYS A 229 13.97 -3.80 -14.12
CA LYS A 229 14.71 -4.24 -15.32
C LYS A 229 14.35 -5.66 -15.77
N LEU A 230 14.37 -6.60 -14.82
CA LEU A 230 14.01 -7.99 -15.11
C LEU A 230 12.54 -8.11 -15.54
N VAL A 231 11.63 -7.47 -14.81
CA VAL A 231 10.19 -7.48 -15.14
C VAL A 231 9.94 -6.96 -16.56
N LYS A 232 10.58 -5.83 -16.92
CA LYS A 232 10.49 -5.26 -18.29
C LYS A 232 11.09 -6.19 -19.35
N ALA A 233 12.22 -6.81 -19.04
CA ALA A 233 12.84 -7.79 -19.94
C ALA A 233 11.96 -9.02 -20.14
N LEU A 234 11.34 -9.54 -19.09
CA LEU A 234 10.38 -10.64 -19.14
C LEU A 234 9.19 -10.31 -20.03
N ARG A 235 8.51 -9.20 -19.78
CA ARG A 235 7.32 -8.76 -20.58
C ARG A 235 7.68 -8.50 -22.04
N LYS A 236 8.86 -7.94 -22.31
CA LYS A 236 9.32 -7.70 -23.68
C LYS A 236 9.63 -9.02 -24.42
N ALA A 237 10.26 -9.98 -23.75
CA ALA A 237 10.70 -11.23 -24.37
C ALA A 237 9.60 -12.31 -24.44
N VAL A 238 8.66 -12.27 -23.50
CA VAL A 238 7.53 -13.20 -23.36
C VAL A 238 6.28 -12.39 -22.96
N PRO A 239 5.61 -11.73 -23.93
CA PRO A 239 4.48 -10.85 -23.63
C PRO A 239 3.30 -11.54 -22.92
N SER A 240 3.18 -12.86 -23.05
CA SER A 240 2.17 -13.69 -22.38
C SER A 240 2.46 -13.92 -20.87
N VAL A 241 3.62 -13.47 -20.36
CA VAL A 241 3.93 -13.59 -18.92
C VAL A 241 3.16 -12.55 -18.13
N VAL A 242 2.43 -13.02 -17.12
CA VAL A 242 1.73 -12.22 -16.10
C VAL A 242 2.19 -12.62 -14.71
N LEU A 243 2.36 -11.62 -13.84
CA LEU A 243 2.70 -11.87 -12.45
C LEU A 243 1.44 -11.93 -11.59
N VAL A 244 1.49 -12.77 -10.56
CA VAL A 244 0.48 -12.83 -9.51
C VAL A 244 1.17 -12.55 -8.18
N PRO A 245 0.54 -11.76 -7.27
CA PRO A 245 1.11 -11.48 -5.96
C PRO A 245 1.47 -12.76 -5.20
N THR A 246 2.44 -12.65 -4.30
CA THR A 246 2.78 -13.70 -3.34
C THR A 246 2.24 -13.38 -1.96
N MET A 247 2.20 -14.35 -1.07
CA MET A 247 2.06 -14.06 0.36
C MET A 247 3.22 -13.15 0.81
N PRO A 248 3.02 -12.35 1.87
CA PRO A 248 4.07 -11.46 2.38
C PRO A 248 5.36 -12.20 2.76
N PRO A 249 6.51 -11.55 2.58
CA PRO A 249 6.73 -10.16 2.18
C PRO A 249 6.59 -9.94 0.66
N SER A 250 5.94 -8.84 0.27
CA SER A 250 5.70 -8.47 -1.13
C SER A 250 6.92 -7.83 -1.78
N VAL A 251 7.48 -8.46 -2.78
CA VAL A 251 8.60 -7.90 -3.57
C VAL A 251 8.18 -6.61 -4.27
N SER A 252 7.03 -6.61 -4.91
CA SER A 252 6.49 -5.44 -5.60
C SER A 252 6.14 -4.30 -4.65
N GLY A 253 5.60 -4.60 -3.47
CA GLY A 253 5.30 -3.59 -2.45
C GLY A 253 6.56 -2.95 -1.86
N ILE A 254 7.61 -3.75 -1.59
CA ILE A 254 8.91 -3.27 -1.14
C ILE A 254 9.54 -2.37 -2.21
N ARG A 255 9.51 -2.80 -3.47
CA ARG A 255 10.00 -1.99 -4.60
C ARG A 255 9.24 -0.66 -4.70
N THR A 256 7.91 -0.68 -4.58
CA THR A 256 7.08 0.53 -4.60
C THR A 256 7.50 1.52 -3.52
N GLN A 257 7.68 1.05 -2.27
CA GLN A 257 8.15 1.92 -1.19
C GLN A 257 9.55 2.50 -1.49
N GLN A 258 10.45 1.69 -2.02
CA GLN A 258 11.81 2.15 -2.37
C GLN A 258 11.79 3.17 -3.52
N GLN A 259 10.93 3.02 -4.51
CA GLN A 259 10.79 3.97 -5.63
C GLN A 259 10.25 5.31 -5.13
N LEU A 260 9.18 5.31 -4.33
CA LEU A 260 8.62 6.52 -3.73
C LEU A 260 9.65 7.22 -2.81
N ARG A 261 10.38 6.45 -2.00
CA ARG A 261 11.43 7.00 -1.13
C ARG A 261 12.56 7.63 -1.96
N ARG A 262 13.05 6.95 -2.99
CA ARG A 262 14.10 7.49 -3.88
C ARG A 262 13.66 8.79 -4.54
N GLU A 263 12.39 8.87 -4.97
CA GLU A 263 11.85 10.08 -5.56
C GLU A 263 11.79 11.23 -4.53
N PHE A 264 11.33 10.94 -3.31
CA PHE A 264 11.33 11.92 -2.22
C PHE A 264 12.74 12.45 -1.90
N GLU A 265 13.73 11.54 -1.77
CA GLU A 265 15.13 11.90 -1.53
C GLU A 265 15.76 12.65 -2.73
N ARG A 266 15.44 12.26 -3.97
CA ARG A 266 15.88 12.94 -5.20
C ARG A 266 15.38 14.38 -5.27
N LEU A 267 14.20 14.65 -4.77
CA LEU A 267 13.62 16.00 -4.68
C LEU A 267 14.20 16.83 -3.53
N GLY A 268 15.11 16.28 -2.74
CA GLY A 268 15.78 16.96 -1.63
C GLY A 268 15.19 16.69 -0.25
N GLY A 269 14.23 15.78 -0.14
CA GLY A 269 13.64 15.38 1.13
C GLY A 269 14.61 14.58 2.02
N VAL A 270 14.47 14.72 3.34
CA VAL A 270 15.28 13.98 4.32
C VAL A 270 14.47 12.80 4.85
N PHE A 271 14.92 11.56 4.62
CA PHE A 271 14.24 10.35 5.11
C PHE A 271 15.03 9.74 6.28
N MET A 272 14.48 9.83 7.48
CA MET A 272 15.05 9.29 8.72
C MET A 272 14.51 7.87 8.96
N LEU A 273 15.22 6.87 8.42
CA LEU A 273 14.84 5.46 8.55
C LEU A 273 15.37 4.86 9.85
N GLY A 274 14.57 4.01 10.49
CA GLY A 274 14.92 3.33 11.74
C GLY A 274 14.83 4.26 12.95
N ASP A 275 14.02 5.30 12.85
CA ASP A 275 13.76 6.23 13.93
C ASP A 275 12.26 6.38 14.20
N SER A 276 11.87 6.56 15.43
CA SER A 276 10.47 6.69 15.86
C SER A 276 10.30 7.92 16.73
N VAL A 277 9.25 8.69 16.42
CA VAL A 277 8.82 9.78 17.30
C VAL A 277 8.20 9.18 18.57
N VAL A 278 8.72 9.57 19.72
CA VAL A 278 8.31 9.05 21.02
C VAL A 278 7.67 10.10 21.91
N ARG A 279 7.86 11.38 21.59
CA ARG A 279 7.37 12.49 22.40
C ARG A 279 7.26 13.77 21.56
N ALA A 280 6.34 14.64 21.91
CA ALA A 280 6.21 15.97 21.34
C ALA A 280 6.04 17.02 22.44
N ASP A 281 6.57 18.21 22.20
CA ASP A 281 6.28 19.39 23.01
C ASP A 281 5.16 20.18 22.33
N VAL A 282 4.04 20.37 23.06
CA VAL A 282 2.88 21.11 22.58
C VAL A 282 2.66 22.31 23.53
N GLU A 283 2.64 23.52 22.98
CA GLU A 283 2.43 24.76 23.72
C GLU A 283 1.40 25.64 23.00
N VAL A 284 0.41 26.10 23.72
CA VAL A 284 -0.60 27.05 23.24
C VAL A 284 -1.22 26.59 21.90
N GLY A 285 -1.67 25.31 21.83
CA GLY A 285 -2.31 24.76 20.63
C GLY A 285 -1.37 24.51 19.43
N LYS A 286 -0.05 24.53 19.64
CA LYS A 286 0.97 24.28 18.58
C LYS A 286 2.01 23.27 19.00
N VAL A 287 2.37 22.38 18.10
CA VAL A 287 3.54 21.53 18.24
C VAL A 287 4.79 22.39 18.05
N LYS A 288 5.71 22.36 19.00
CA LYS A 288 6.98 23.10 18.97
C LYS A 288 8.14 22.25 18.51
N ALA A 289 8.15 20.98 18.90
CA ALA A 289 9.17 20.03 18.53
C ALA A 289 8.66 18.60 18.70
N VAL A 290 9.23 17.68 17.95
CA VAL A 290 9.08 16.24 18.18
C VAL A 290 10.44 15.64 18.52
N TYR A 291 10.44 14.59 19.33
CA TYR A 291 11.63 13.90 19.79
C TYR A 291 11.56 12.44 19.36
N THR A 292 12.69 11.94 18.91
CA THR A 292 12.79 10.58 18.39
C THR A 292 13.69 9.72 19.26
N ILE A 293 13.65 8.42 19.07
CA ILE A 293 14.54 7.49 19.79
C ILE A 293 16.01 7.88 19.60
N ASN A 294 16.38 8.21 18.36
CA ASN A 294 17.77 8.53 18.03
C ASN A 294 18.17 9.99 18.35
N HIS A 295 17.21 10.87 18.61
CA HIS A 295 17.42 12.30 18.88
C HIS A 295 16.64 12.73 20.16
N ALA A 296 16.77 11.94 21.24
CA ALA A 296 16.02 12.11 22.46
C ALA A 296 16.15 13.50 23.10
N ASP A 297 17.33 14.12 23.02
CA ASP A 297 17.63 15.42 23.64
C ASP A 297 17.56 16.59 22.65
N ASN A 298 17.50 16.32 21.36
CA ASN A 298 17.53 17.32 20.31
C ASN A 298 16.20 17.34 19.54
N GLY A 299 15.26 18.18 19.98
CA GLY A 299 13.96 18.31 19.32
C GLY A 299 14.08 18.66 17.83
N ILE A 300 13.32 17.96 17.00
CA ILE A 300 13.16 18.26 15.59
C ILE A 300 12.01 19.26 15.45
N LYS A 301 12.34 20.45 14.98
CA LYS A 301 11.40 21.59 14.89
C LYS A 301 10.91 21.77 13.45
N ALA A 302 9.63 22.09 13.30
CA ALA A 302 9.04 22.46 12.03
C ALA A 302 7.93 23.49 12.22
N ASP A 303 7.55 24.14 11.12
CA ASP A 303 6.41 25.02 11.11
C ASP A 303 5.11 24.20 11.08
N ASN A 304 5.08 23.07 10.35
CA ASN A 304 3.98 22.13 10.30
C ASN A 304 4.41 20.68 10.59
N TYR A 305 3.48 19.88 11.12
CA TYR A 305 3.65 18.45 11.38
C TYR A 305 2.50 17.67 10.77
N ILE A 306 2.79 16.49 10.20
CA ILE A 306 1.77 15.64 9.57
C ILE A 306 1.91 14.22 10.12
N LEU A 307 0.85 13.71 10.74
CA LEU A 307 0.76 12.37 11.30
C LEU A 307 0.27 11.40 10.21
N THR A 308 1.12 10.47 9.82
CA THR A 308 0.84 9.42 8.82
C THR A 308 1.28 8.04 9.32
N THR A 309 1.15 7.83 10.64
CA THR A 309 1.63 6.64 11.37
C THR A 309 0.85 5.38 11.04
N GLY A 310 -0.31 5.51 10.39
CA GLY A 310 -1.17 4.39 10.04
C GLY A 310 -2.09 3.95 11.19
N SER A 311 -2.71 2.77 11.03
CA SER A 311 -3.68 2.22 11.98
C SER A 311 -3.02 1.37 13.08
N PHE A 312 -3.80 0.54 13.77
CA PHE A 312 -3.30 -0.48 14.72
C PHE A 312 -2.20 -1.36 14.14
N PHE A 313 -2.28 -1.70 12.86
CA PHE A 313 -1.30 -2.56 12.19
C PHE A 313 0.13 -2.00 12.22
N SER A 314 0.28 -0.67 12.23
CA SER A 314 1.58 0.01 12.25
C SER A 314 1.83 0.80 13.54
N ASN A 315 1.10 0.49 14.61
CA ASN A 315 1.16 1.16 15.91
C ASN A 315 0.85 2.67 15.85
N GLY A 316 0.11 3.12 14.83
CA GLY A 316 -0.41 4.49 14.78
C GLY A 316 -1.56 4.71 15.77
N LEU A 317 -2.21 3.62 16.15
CA LEU A 317 -3.21 3.54 17.23
C LEU A 317 -2.86 2.37 18.13
N VAL A 318 -3.11 2.53 19.44
CA VAL A 318 -2.89 1.49 20.46
C VAL A 318 -4.18 1.26 21.22
N ALA A 319 -4.59 -0.02 21.33
CA ALA A 319 -5.76 -0.41 22.09
C ALA A 319 -5.35 -0.79 23.54
N HIS A 320 -5.93 -0.12 24.51
CA HIS A 320 -5.92 -0.50 25.91
C HIS A 320 -7.22 -1.22 26.30
N SER A 321 -7.40 -1.54 27.57
CA SER A 321 -8.59 -2.26 28.02
C SER A 321 -9.89 -1.52 27.73
N ASN A 322 -9.90 -0.19 27.92
CA ASN A 322 -11.10 0.64 27.87
C ASN A 322 -10.98 1.86 26.95
N GLU A 323 -9.86 2.03 26.27
CA GLU A 323 -9.61 3.20 25.43
C GLU A 323 -8.72 2.86 24.23
N ILE A 324 -8.81 3.69 23.21
CA ILE A 324 -7.92 3.70 22.06
C ILE A 324 -7.12 5.02 22.11
N VAL A 325 -5.81 4.93 21.97
CA VAL A 325 -4.93 6.09 22.06
C VAL A 325 -4.10 6.26 20.78
N GLU A 326 -3.84 7.50 20.42
CA GLU A 326 -2.77 7.87 19.50
C GLU A 326 -1.50 8.11 20.34
N PRO A 327 -0.42 7.31 20.13
CA PRO A 327 0.66 7.20 21.13
C PRO A 327 1.67 8.34 21.12
N VAL A 328 1.71 9.20 20.08
CA VAL A 328 2.74 10.25 19.93
C VAL A 328 2.33 11.55 20.59
N PHE A 329 1.12 12.02 20.32
CA PHE A 329 0.61 13.33 20.77
C PHE A 329 -0.49 13.21 21.79
N GLY A 330 -1.12 12.02 21.94
CA GLY A 330 -2.31 11.83 22.76
C GLY A 330 -3.51 12.60 22.21
N LEU A 331 -3.78 12.40 20.91
CA LEU A 331 -4.86 13.06 20.18
C LEU A 331 -6.23 12.48 20.53
N ASP A 332 -7.27 13.24 20.26
CA ASP A 332 -8.63 12.74 20.33
C ASP A 332 -8.84 11.66 19.26
N VAL A 333 -9.33 10.51 19.69
CA VAL A 333 -9.60 9.33 18.83
C VAL A 333 -11.10 9.04 18.84
N ASP A 334 -11.67 8.89 17.67
CA ASP A 334 -13.04 8.39 17.53
C ASP A 334 -13.05 6.87 17.70
N PHE A 335 -13.74 6.37 18.70
CA PHE A 335 -13.94 4.93 18.95
C PHE A 335 -15.24 4.68 19.72
N ALA A 336 -15.77 3.46 19.66
CA ALA A 336 -16.96 3.08 20.41
C ALA A 336 -16.66 2.98 21.91
N ALA A 337 -17.48 3.64 22.73
CA ALA A 337 -17.32 3.62 24.19
C ALA A 337 -17.58 2.23 24.79
N ASP A 338 -18.52 1.47 24.22
CA ASP A 338 -18.77 0.10 24.63
C ASP A 338 -17.74 -0.84 23.99
N ARG A 339 -16.97 -1.51 24.85
CA ARG A 339 -15.95 -2.50 24.45
C ARG A 339 -16.53 -3.64 23.61
N ALA A 340 -17.79 -3.98 23.79
CA ALA A 340 -18.47 -5.04 23.04
C ALA A 340 -18.65 -4.70 21.56
N GLU A 341 -18.68 -3.41 21.20
CA GLU A 341 -18.82 -2.95 19.82
C GLU A 341 -17.48 -2.96 19.04
N TRP A 342 -16.35 -3.22 19.71
CA TRP A 342 -15.05 -3.19 19.05
C TRP A 342 -14.84 -4.36 18.11
N CYS A 343 -15.31 -5.55 18.50
CA CYS A 343 -15.12 -6.78 17.74
C CYS A 343 -16.40 -7.58 17.63
N ASP A 344 -16.71 -8.05 16.42
CA ASP A 344 -17.75 -9.05 16.18
C ASP A 344 -17.19 -10.46 16.40
N PRO A 345 -17.92 -11.38 17.06
CA PRO A 345 -17.49 -12.76 17.24
C PRO A 345 -17.23 -13.53 15.93
N GLN A 346 -17.91 -13.15 14.85
CA GLN A 346 -17.70 -13.72 13.53
C GLN A 346 -16.55 -12.96 12.84
N PHE A 347 -15.43 -13.64 12.67
CA PHE A 347 -14.18 -13.04 12.18
C PHE A 347 -14.33 -12.28 10.85
N PHE A 348 -15.14 -12.78 9.92
CA PHE A 348 -15.36 -12.16 8.61
C PHE A 348 -16.43 -11.07 8.57
N ASN A 349 -17.13 -10.83 9.68
CA ASN A 349 -18.05 -9.71 9.78
C ASN A 349 -17.29 -8.38 9.89
N LYS A 350 -17.99 -7.27 9.73
CA LYS A 350 -17.44 -5.95 10.00
C LYS A 350 -16.98 -5.88 11.46
N GLN A 351 -15.76 -5.47 11.65
CA GLN A 351 -15.18 -5.26 12.97
C GLN A 351 -15.21 -3.76 13.31
N GLY A 352 -15.83 -3.39 14.42
CA GLY A 352 -16.00 -2.01 14.81
C GLY A 352 -14.68 -1.23 14.90
N TYR A 353 -13.64 -1.86 15.48
CA TYR A 353 -12.31 -1.24 15.62
C TYR A 353 -11.69 -0.78 14.29
N GLN A 354 -12.11 -1.31 13.16
CA GLN A 354 -11.57 -0.95 11.85
C GLN A 354 -11.96 0.45 11.39
N THR A 355 -12.95 1.08 12.05
CA THR A 355 -13.35 2.47 11.78
C THR A 355 -12.74 3.48 12.74
N PHE A 356 -12.06 3.00 13.79
CA PHE A 356 -11.47 3.86 14.81
C PHE A 356 -10.24 4.59 14.27
N GLY A 357 -10.05 5.81 14.73
CA GLY A 357 -8.93 6.64 14.27
C GLY A 357 -8.93 8.02 14.88
N VAL A 358 -7.95 8.80 14.50
CA VAL A 358 -7.81 10.19 14.96
C VAL A 358 -8.93 11.06 14.40
N ALA A 359 -9.58 11.77 15.30
CA ALA A 359 -10.61 12.75 14.97
C ALA A 359 -10.00 14.00 14.30
N THR A 360 -10.56 14.43 13.18
CA THR A 360 -10.07 15.60 12.44
C THR A 360 -11.20 16.51 12.00
N ASP A 361 -10.89 17.79 11.82
CA ASP A 361 -11.79 18.75 11.18
C ASP A 361 -11.89 18.55 9.65
N ALA A 362 -12.53 19.46 8.95
CA ALA A 362 -12.69 19.43 7.50
C ALA A 362 -11.37 19.61 6.73
N ASN A 363 -10.33 20.16 7.36
CA ASN A 363 -9.01 20.38 6.76
C ASN A 363 -7.98 19.35 7.21
N PHE A 364 -8.41 18.28 7.89
CA PHE A 364 -7.56 17.27 8.52
C PHE A 364 -6.68 17.79 9.67
N ASN A 365 -6.96 18.96 10.26
CA ASN A 365 -6.36 19.34 11.53
C ASN A 365 -6.86 18.42 12.63
N VAL A 366 -5.95 18.07 13.55
CA VAL A 366 -6.25 17.16 14.66
C VAL A 366 -6.65 17.94 15.92
N LYS A 367 -7.29 17.23 16.87
CA LYS A 367 -7.68 17.78 18.16
C LYS A 367 -7.00 17.01 19.30
N LYS A 368 -6.77 17.73 20.38
CA LYS A 368 -6.34 17.19 21.67
C LYS A 368 -7.20 17.81 22.77
N GLU A 369 -7.89 16.95 23.55
CA GLU A 369 -8.81 17.40 24.60
C GLU A 369 -9.85 18.41 24.07
N GLY A 370 -10.40 18.15 22.88
CA GLY A 370 -11.37 18.99 22.20
C GLY A 370 -10.81 20.26 21.56
N LYS A 371 -9.52 20.57 21.73
CA LYS A 371 -8.87 21.77 21.18
C LYS A 371 -8.07 21.43 19.93
N GLU A 372 -8.24 22.23 18.88
CA GLU A 372 -7.50 22.11 17.63
C GLU A 372 -6.01 22.41 17.84
N LEU A 373 -5.14 21.60 17.20
CA LEU A 373 -3.72 21.87 17.09
C LEU A 373 -3.47 22.52 15.72
N GLU A 374 -3.13 23.82 15.73
CA GLU A 374 -3.09 24.67 14.54
C GLU A 374 -2.12 24.22 13.45
N ASN A 375 -1.03 23.52 13.82
CA ASN A 375 0.03 23.11 12.91
C ASN A 375 0.25 21.61 12.89
N LEU A 376 -0.74 20.81 13.30
CA LEU A 376 -0.70 19.35 13.24
C LEU A 376 -1.90 18.82 12.45
N TYR A 377 -1.59 18.03 11.43
CA TYR A 377 -2.54 17.42 10.53
C TYR A 377 -2.41 15.90 10.58
N ALA A 378 -3.45 15.17 10.18
CA ALA A 378 -3.38 13.72 10.02
C ALA A 378 -3.81 13.31 8.61
N ALA A 379 -3.20 12.24 8.07
CA ALA A 379 -3.56 11.67 6.78
C ALA A 379 -3.35 10.16 6.72
N GLY A 380 -4.09 9.49 5.87
CA GLY A 380 -3.99 8.05 5.67
C GLY A 380 -4.73 7.21 6.71
N SER A 381 -4.22 6.02 6.98
CA SER A 381 -4.94 5.00 7.78
C SER A 381 -5.02 5.31 9.27
N VAL A 382 -4.45 6.40 9.76
CA VAL A 382 -4.63 6.87 11.14
C VAL A 382 -5.97 7.60 11.34
N LEU A 383 -6.62 8.02 10.26
CA LEU A 383 -7.89 8.74 10.28
C LEU A 383 -9.06 7.83 10.69
N SER A 384 -10.05 8.43 11.36
CA SER A 384 -11.33 7.78 11.68
C SER A 384 -12.34 7.84 10.54
N GLY A 385 -13.47 7.14 10.71
CA GLY A 385 -14.67 7.31 9.89
C GLY A 385 -14.72 6.49 8.60
N PHE A 386 -13.86 5.49 8.43
CA PHE A 386 -13.88 4.57 7.29
C PHE A 386 -13.33 3.19 7.67
N ASN A 387 -13.74 2.15 6.96
CA ASN A 387 -13.24 0.79 7.12
C ASN A 387 -12.40 0.38 5.91
N ALA A 388 -11.08 0.57 6.01
CA ALA A 388 -10.14 0.32 4.92
C ALA A 388 -10.25 -1.09 4.30
N LEU A 389 -10.50 -2.13 5.13
CA LEU A 389 -10.58 -3.52 4.69
C LEU A 389 -11.94 -3.84 4.06
N TYR A 390 -13.05 -3.46 4.73
CA TYR A 390 -14.38 -3.76 4.25
C TYR A 390 -14.75 -2.97 3.00
N GLU A 391 -14.48 -1.67 3.00
CA GLU A 391 -14.80 -0.77 1.89
C GLU A 391 -13.78 -0.89 0.74
N GLY A 392 -12.60 -1.47 1.01
CA GLY A 392 -11.52 -1.55 0.02
C GLY A 392 -11.10 -0.16 -0.46
N CYS A 393 -10.70 0.71 0.46
CA CYS A 393 -10.37 2.11 0.15
C CYS A 393 -9.03 2.58 0.76
N GLY A 394 -8.30 1.69 1.44
CA GLY A 394 -7.13 2.06 2.23
C GLY A 394 -6.03 2.77 1.44
N ALA A 395 -5.72 2.31 0.23
CA ALA A 395 -4.70 2.95 -0.60
C ALA A 395 -5.15 4.32 -1.12
N GLY A 396 -6.41 4.44 -1.52
CA GLY A 396 -7.00 5.72 -1.94
C GLY A 396 -7.03 6.73 -0.80
N VAL A 397 -7.50 6.34 0.40
CA VAL A 397 -7.46 7.23 1.57
C VAL A 397 -6.02 7.66 1.86
N ALA A 398 -5.05 6.73 1.82
CA ALA A 398 -3.65 7.06 2.07
C ALA A 398 -3.08 8.08 1.07
N LEU A 399 -3.38 7.93 -0.21
CA LEU A 399 -2.87 8.81 -1.26
C LEU A 399 -3.61 10.16 -1.29
N LEU A 400 -4.96 10.12 -1.36
CA LEU A 400 -5.75 11.31 -1.63
C LEU A 400 -5.73 12.29 -0.43
N THR A 401 -5.85 11.77 0.81
CA THR A 401 -5.77 12.63 2.00
C THR A 401 -4.38 13.24 2.16
N ALA A 402 -3.32 12.48 1.82
CA ALA A 402 -1.95 12.98 1.86
C ALA A 402 -1.72 14.14 0.87
N LEU A 403 -2.21 14.00 -0.36
CA LEU A 403 -2.13 15.06 -1.36
C LEU A 403 -2.95 16.28 -0.96
N TYR A 404 -4.18 16.06 -0.47
CA TYR A 404 -5.04 17.13 0.00
C TYR A 404 -4.40 17.93 1.14
N VAL A 405 -3.87 17.25 2.17
CA VAL A 405 -3.18 17.90 3.28
C VAL A 405 -1.97 18.67 2.78
N ALA A 406 -1.12 18.08 1.92
CA ALA A 406 0.05 18.76 1.35
C ALA A 406 -0.30 20.00 0.51
N ASP A 407 -1.49 20.05 -0.08
CA ASP A 407 -1.95 21.19 -0.86
C ASP A 407 -2.55 22.32 -0.01
N ASN A 408 -3.06 22.00 1.18
CA ASN A 408 -3.83 22.92 2.03
C ASN A 408 -3.15 23.22 3.37
N LEU A 409 -1.85 22.97 3.54
CA LEU A 409 -1.08 23.43 4.70
C LEU A 409 -1.14 24.95 4.80
N LYS A 410 -1.36 25.45 6.02
CA LYS A 410 -1.39 26.90 6.33
C LYS A 410 -0.01 27.43 6.66
#